data_02113c13dd375712e25466bba36cb149
#
_entry.id   02113c13dd375712e25466bba36cb149
#
_cell.length_a   1.000
_cell.length_b   1.000
_cell.length_c   1.000
_cell.angle_alpha   90.00
_cell.angle_beta   90.00
_cell.angle_gamma   90.00
#
_symmetry.space_group_name_H-M   'P 1'
#
loop_
_entity.id
_entity.type
_entity.pdbx_description
1 polymer ?
#
loop_
_entity_poly.entity_id
_entity_poly.type
_entity_poly.pdbx_seq_one_letter_code
_entity_poly.pdbx_strand_id
1 'polypeptide(L)'
;MVLIIIPTYNEIENVELMIRTLMNNDAYWHVLIIDDASPDGTASRVKALQNEFLNRLHLEIRNEKKGLGTAYIHGFNWGLARSYNYFVEMDCDFSHKPADVIRLIEP
;
A
#
# COMPACT_ATOMS: atom_id res chain seq x y z
N MET A 1 -13.39 -4.99 6.20
CA MET A 1 -12.32 -3.98 6.04
C MET A 1 -11.57 -4.19 4.74
N VAL A 2 -11.20 -3.12 4.10
CA VAL A 2 -10.49 -3.14 2.82
C VAL A 2 -9.01 -2.91 3.05
N LEU A 3 -8.16 -3.74 2.46
CA LEU A 3 -6.72 -3.57 2.45
C LEU A 3 -6.24 -3.32 1.02
N ILE A 4 -5.59 -2.19 0.81
CA ILE A 4 -4.97 -1.84 -0.47
C ILE A 4 -3.49 -2.17 -0.38
N ILE A 5 -3.03 -3.11 -1.20
CA ILE A 5 -1.66 -3.58 -1.20
C ILE A 5 -0.90 -2.87 -2.31
N ILE A 6 0.15 -2.16 -1.94
CA ILE A 6 0.95 -1.35 -2.85
C ILE A 6 2.42 -1.76 -2.74
N PRO A 7 2.94 -2.51 -3.72
CA PRO A 7 4.38 -2.76 -3.79
C PRO A 7 5.14 -1.50 -4.15
N THR A 8 6.28 -1.28 -3.55
CA THR A 8 7.13 -0.14 -3.85
C THR A 8 8.59 -0.54 -4.07
N TYR A 9 9.21 0.12 -5.04
CA TYR A 9 10.65 0.10 -5.22
C TYR A 9 11.05 1.42 -5.87
N ASN A 10 11.80 2.26 -5.13
CA ASN A 10 12.19 3.61 -5.59
C ASN A 10 11.00 4.49 -5.98
N GLU A 11 10.02 4.58 -5.07
CA GLU A 11 8.80 5.36 -5.30
C GLU A 11 8.71 6.60 -4.40
N ILE A 12 9.86 7.16 -4.00
CA ILE A 12 9.89 8.31 -3.08
C ILE A 12 9.11 9.52 -3.62
N GLU A 13 9.07 9.69 -4.94
CA GLU A 13 8.36 10.82 -5.56
C GLU A 13 6.83 10.65 -5.54
N ASN A 14 6.34 9.41 -5.48
CA ASN A 14 4.92 9.12 -5.63
C ASN A 14 4.25 8.61 -4.35
N VAL A 15 5.01 8.01 -3.45
CA VAL A 15 4.44 7.23 -2.35
C VAL A 15 3.60 8.08 -1.39
N GLU A 16 4.04 9.28 -1.05
CA GLU A 16 3.30 10.13 -0.12
C GLU A 16 1.97 10.59 -0.73
N LEU A 17 1.99 11.06 -1.96
CA LEU A 17 0.77 11.52 -2.64
C LEU A 17 -0.23 10.37 -2.79
N MET A 18 0.25 9.18 -3.15
CA MET A 18 -0.59 8.00 -3.27
C MET A 18 -1.28 7.67 -1.94
N ILE A 19 -0.49 7.60 -0.86
CA ILE A 19 -1.02 7.30 0.47
C ILE A 19 -2.06 8.34 0.89
N ARG A 20 -1.73 9.63 0.78
CA ARG A 20 -2.65 10.70 1.19
C ARG A 20 -3.94 10.68 0.38
N THR A 21 -3.84 10.45 -0.92
CA THR A 21 -5.00 10.39 -1.80
C THR A 21 -5.94 9.26 -1.39
N LEU A 22 -5.40 8.07 -1.13
CA LEU A 22 -6.20 6.92 -0.71
C LEU A 22 -6.81 7.11 0.66
N MET A 23 -6.03 7.62 1.62
CA MET A 23 -6.49 7.83 2.99
C MET A 23 -7.58 8.89 3.09
N ASN A 24 -7.51 9.92 2.24
CA ASN A 24 -8.51 10.98 2.21
C ASN A 24 -9.78 10.58 1.45
N ASN A 25 -9.71 9.54 0.64
CA ASN A 25 -10.82 9.10 -0.18
C ASN A 25 -11.85 8.31 0.64
N ASP A 26 -11.39 7.50 1.59
CA ASP A 26 -12.29 6.69 2.42
C ASP A 26 -11.65 6.42 3.78
N ALA A 27 -12.37 6.71 4.85
CA ALA A 27 -11.90 6.54 6.22
C ALA A 27 -11.72 5.05 6.62
N TYR A 28 -12.33 4.14 5.86
CA TYR A 28 -12.30 2.71 6.18
C TYR A 28 -11.27 1.94 5.37
N TRP A 29 -10.55 2.60 4.46
CA TRP A 29 -9.49 1.96 3.72
C TRP A 29 -8.21 1.90 4.53
N HIS A 30 -7.57 0.73 4.52
CA HIS A 30 -6.24 0.53 5.05
C HIS A 30 -5.27 0.31 3.90
N VAL A 31 -4.05 0.74 4.06
CA VAL A 31 -3.01 0.61 3.05
C VAL A 31 -1.85 -0.18 3.62
N LEU A 32 -1.37 -1.15 2.85
CA LEU A 32 -0.16 -1.89 3.16
C LEU A 32 0.87 -1.64 2.06
N ILE A 33 1.98 -1.02 2.45
CA ILE A 33 3.13 -0.84 1.56
C ILE A 33 4.06 -2.04 1.74
N ILE A 34 4.38 -2.71 0.64
CA ILE A 34 5.41 -3.75 0.61
C ILE A 34 6.63 -3.17 -0.08
N ASP A 35 7.62 -2.75 0.68
CA ASP A 35 8.81 -2.11 0.13
C ASP A 35 9.96 -3.10 -0.05
N ASP A 36 10.48 -3.16 -1.26
CA ASP A 36 11.54 -4.09 -1.63
C ASP A 36 12.92 -3.46 -1.47
N ALA A 37 13.23 -3.02 -0.25
CA ALA A 37 14.52 -2.45 0.11
C ALA A 37 14.91 -1.27 -0.77
N SER A 38 13.99 -0.33 -0.99
CA SER A 38 14.23 0.86 -1.80
C SER A 38 15.41 1.67 -1.26
N PRO A 39 16.43 1.95 -2.06
CA PRO A 39 17.57 2.76 -1.62
C PRO A 39 17.28 4.27 -1.56
N ASP A 40 16.15 4.73 -2.10
CA ASP A 40 15.83 6.16 -2.22
C ASP A 40 15.13 6.77 -1.00
N GLY A 41 14.89 5.99 0.06
CA GLY A 41 14.22 6.48 1.26
C GLY A 41 12.70 6.28 1.27
N THR A 42 12.14 5.52 0.34
CA THR A 42 10.69 5.25 0.28
C THR A 42 10.16 4.72 1.61
N ALA A 43 10.79 3.69 2.19
CA ALA A 43 10.32 3.09 3.44
C ALA A 43 10.36 4.09 4.61
N SER A 44 11.41 4.93 4.67
CA SER A 44 11.51 5.95 5.72
C SER A 44 10.38 6.97 5.62
N ARG A 45 10.00 7.34 4.41
CA ARG A 45 8.87 8.26 4.20
C ARG A 45 7.56 7.63 4.66
N VAL A 46 7.35 6.34 4.36
CA VAL A 46 6.16 5.62 4.80
C VAL A 46 6.11 5.54 6.32
N LYS A 47 7.23 5.25 6.97
CA LYS A 47 7.30 5.23 8.45
C LYS A 47 6.89 6.56 9.05
N ALA A 48 7.34 7.68 8.48
CA ALA A 48 6.95 9.00 8.95
C ALA A 48 5.44 9.22 8.81
N LEU A 49 4.85 8.78 7.69
CA LEU A 49 3.42 8.90 7.44
C LEU A 49 2.56 8.02 8.35
N GLN A 50 3.10 6.94 8.87
CA GLN A 50 2.38 6.08 9.81
C GLN A 50 1.92 6.83 11.06
N ASN A 51 2.63 7.89 11.46
CA ASN A 51 2.25 8.72 12.61
C ASN A 51 0.96 9.50 12.34
N GLU A 52 0.66 9.82 11.10
CA GLU A 52 -0.57 10.52 10.73
C GLU A 52 -1.75 9.56 10.52
N PHE A 53 -1.47 8.35 10.08
CA PHE A 53 -2.50 7.38 9.73
C PHE A 53 -2.41 6.13 10.60
N LEU A 54 -2.44 6.34 11.93
CA LEU A 54 -2.32 5.25 12.91
C LEU A 54 -3.39 4.18 12.67
N ASN A 55 -2.95 2.93 12.70
CA ASN A 55 -3.80 1.74 12.52
C ASN A 55 -4.37 1.56 11.11
N ARG A 56 -4.05 2.45 10.16
CA ARG A 56 -4.55 2.36 8.78
C ARG A 56 -3.44 2.24 7.75
N LEU A 57 -2.23 2.67 8.09
CA LEU A 57 -1.07 2.59 7.20
C LEU A 57 -0.06 1.60 7.77
N HIS A 58 0.22 0.56 7.00
CA HIS A 58 1.10 -0.53 7.40
C HIS A 58 2.26 -0.65 6.42
N LEU A 59 3.40 -1.10 6.91
CA LEU A 59 4.62 -1.24 6.13
C LEU A 59 5.25 -2.59 6.39
N GLU A 60 5.55 -3.32 5.32
CA GLU A 60 6.38 -4.51 5.34
C GLU A 60 7.58 -4.27 4.44
N ILE A 61 8.78 -4.51 4.96
CA ILE A 61 10.02 -4.33 4.19
C ILE A 61 10.59 -5.71 3.88
N ARG A 62 10.85 -5.95 2.59
CA ARG A 62 11.55 -7.16 2.15
C ARG A 62 13.01 -6.82 1.89
N ASN A 63 13.89 -7.80 2.07
CA ASN A 63 15.33 -7.55 2.04
C ASN A 63 15.89 -7.30 0.64
N GLU A 64 15.13 -7.64 -0.40
CA GLU A 64 15.55 -7.48 -1.79
C GLU A 64 14.34 -7.37 -2.71
N LYS A 65 14.58 -6.90 -3.94
CA LYS A 65 13.52 -6.82 -4.95
C LYS A 65 13.18 -8.22 -5.46
N LYS A 66 11.99 -8.69 -5.13
CA LYS A 66 11.52 -10.04 -5.47
C LYS A 66 10.44 -10.08 -6.54
N GLY A 67 10.03 -8.92 -7.07
CA GLY A 67 9.02 -8.82 -8.11
C GLY A 67 7.61 -8.58 -7.56
N LEU A 68 6.73 -8.05 -8.43
CA LEU A 68 5.38 -7.63 -8.06
C LEU A 68 4.49 -8.78 -7.60
N GLY A 69 4.53 -9.91 -8.30
CA GLY A 69 3.68 -11.05 -7.96
C GLY A 69 3.92 -11.55 -6.55
N THR A 70 5.19 -11.68 -6.15
CA THR A 70 5.53 -12.13 -4.79
C THR A 70 5.17 -11.07 -3.75
N ALA A 71 5.22 -9.78 -4.10
CA ALA A 71 4.81 -8.71 -3.20
C ALA A 71 3.32 -8.76 -2.90
N TYR A 72 2.49 -8.99 -3.90
CA TYR A 72 1.05 -9.13 -3.71
C TYR A 72 0.70 -10.37 -2.87
N ILE A 73 1.37 -11.49 -3.11
CA ILE A 73 1.17 -12.70 -2.31
C ILE A 73 1.54 -12.43 -0.85
N HIS A 74 2.66 -11.76 -0.61
CA HIS A 74 3.09 -11.39 0.74
C HIS A 74 2.03 -10.54 1.42
N GLY A 75 1.54 -9.50 0.73
CA GLY A 75 0.53 -8.60 1.27
C GLY A 75 -0.81 -9.29 1.52
N PHE A 76 -1.22 -10.15 0.62
CA PHE A 76 -2.45 -10.92 0.77
C PHE A 76 -2.41 -11.82 2.01
N ASN A 77 -1.33 -12.55 2.18
CA ASN A 77 -1.15 -13.41 3.36
C ASN A 77 -1.09 -12.60 4.65
N TRP A 78 -0.41 -11.46 4.62
CA TRP A 78 -0.34 -10.55 5.76
C TRP A 78 -1.74 -10.08 6.16
N GLY A 79 -2.57 -9.70 5.19
CA GLY A 79 -3.92 -9.23 5.43
C GLY A 79 -4.88 -10.33 5.89
N LEU A 80 -4.77 -11.53 5.32
CA LEU A 80 -5.59 -12.67 5.75
C LEU A 80 -5.37 -12.99 7.22
N ALA A 81 -4.14 -12.93 7.69
CA ALA A 81 -3.80 -13.17 9.10
C ALA A 81 -4.41 -12.11 10.03
N ARG A 82 -4.83 -10.96 9.50
CA ARG A 82 -5.36 -9.82 10.25
C ARG A 82 -6.84 -9.55 9.98
N SER A 83 -7.52 -10.50 9.38
CA SER A 83 -8.98 -10.48 9.19
C SER A 83 -9.50 -9.43 8.20
N TYR A 84 -8.69 -9.00 7.25
CA TYR A 84 -9.19 -8.20 6.13
C TYR A 84 -10.05 -9.08 5.21
N ASN A 85 -11.14 -8.52 4.67
CA ASN A 85 -12.09 -9.23 3.83
C ASN A 85 -11.96 -8.90 2.35
N TYR A 86 -11.52 -7.67 2.06
CA TYR A 86 -11.43 -7.18 0.70
C TYR A 86 -10.01 -6.72 0.44
N PHE A 87 -9.48 -7.12 -0.71
CA PHE A 87 -8.10 -6.83 -1.09
C PHE A 87 -8.09 -6.14 -2.44
N VAL A 88 -7.32 -5.05 -2.53
CA VAL A 88 -7.08 -4.34 -3.78
C VAL A 88 -5.58 -4.29 -4.02
N GLU A 89 -5.16 -4.65 -5.21
CA GLU A 89 -3.77 -4.54 -5.64
C GLU A 89 -3.62 -3.29 -6.48
N MET A 90 -2.61 -2.47 -6.19
CA MET A 90 -2.40 -1.20 -6.88
C MET A 90 -0.91 -0.89 -6.98
N ASP A 91 -0.48 -0.43 -8.16
CA ASP A 91 0.89 0.04 -8.36
C ASP A 91 1.05 1.48 -7.86
N CYS A 92 2.25 1.81 -7.36
CA CYS A 92 2.54 3.13 -6.80
C CYS A 92 3.06 4.12 -7.86
N ASP A 93 2.61 4.01 -9.09
CA ASP A 93 3.07 4.86 -10.21
C ASP A 93 1.93 5.66 -10.84
N PHE A 94 0.77 5.69 -10.18
CA PHE A 94 -0.45 6.32 -10.67
C PHE A 94 -0.98 5.74 -11.99
N SER A 95 -0.58 4.53 -12.36
CA SER A 95 -1.19 3.80 -13.48
C SER A 95 -2.66 3.50 -13.23
N HIS A 96 -3.05 3.41 -11.95
CA HIS A 96 -4.44 3.33 -11.52
C HIS A 96 -4.82 4.63 -10.81
N LYS A 97 -5.92 5.25 -11.22
CA LYS A 97 -6.43 6.42 -10.52
C LYS A 97 -7.06 5.99 -9.21
N PRO A 98 -6.86 6.73 -8.11
CA PRO A 98 -7.50 6.38 -6.83
C PRO A 98 -9.02 6.24 -6.93
N ALA A 99 -9.68 6.99 -7.80
CA ALA A 99 -11.12 6.85 -8.04
C ALA A 99 -11.50 5.47 -8.59
N ASP A 100 -10.61 4.79 -9.29
CA ASP A 100 -10.86 3.46 -9.82
C ASP A 100 -10.92 2.38 -8.74
N VAL A 101 -10.30 2.63 -7.58
CA VAL A 101 -10.36 1.73 -6.42
C VAL A 101 -11.80 1.56 -5.96
N ILE A 102 -12.58 2.63 -5.98
CA ILE A 102 -14.00 2.59 -5.58
C ILE A 102 -14.77 1.60 -6.45
N ARG A 103 -14.50 1.60 -7.77
CA ARG A 103 -15.17 0.68 -8.71
C ARG A 103 -14.80 -0.77 -8.48
N LEU A 104 -13.56 -1.03 -8.00
CA LEU A 104 -13.10 -2.39 -7.73
C LEU A 104 -13.71 -2.97 -6.47
N ILE A 105 -14.09 -2.12 -5.52
CA ILE A 105 -14.62 -2.51 -4.21
C ILE A 105 -16.15 -2.59 -4.23
N GLU A 106 -16.81 -1.69 -4.94
CA GLU A 106 -18.26 -1.66 -5.03
C GLU A 106 -18.79 -2.83 -5.87
N PRO A 107 -19.82 -3.53 -5.41
CA PRO A 107 -20.43 -4.59 -6.17
C PRO A 107 -21.12 -4.10 -7.44
#